data_eb462bfb300537dcebef3ba90a533447
#
_entry.id   eb462bfb300537dcebef3ba90a533447
#
_cell.length_a   1.000
_cell.length_b   1.000
_cell.length_c   1.000
_cell.angle_alpha   90.00
_cell.angle_beta   90.00
_cell.angle_gamma   90.00
#
_symmetry.space_group_name_H-M   'P 1'
#
loop_
_entity.id
_entity.type
_entity.pdbx_description
1 polymer ?
#
loop_
_entity_poly.entity_id
_entity_poly.type
_entity_poly.pdbx_seq_one_letter_code
_entity_poly.pdbx_strand_id
1 'polypeptide(L)'
;MFHGWKIRQAKLTTGEACVTLTADDLEPNVVQKGVDMRLGLDIAALTLKAHVTVIVLVAGDSDFVPAMKFARREGVQIFLVTLDHPVRAGMREHSDMLLHLRMGDGPSPCQTNIDEPLDTAA
;
A
#
# COMPACT_ATOMS: atom_id res chain seq x y z
N MET A 1 17.63 -27.92 5.08
CA MET A 1 17.10 -26.64 4.53
C MET A 1 15.71 -26.44 5.09
N PHE A 2 15.51 -25.40 5.86
CA PHE A 2 14.23 -25.12 6.51
C PHE A 2 13.32 -24.41 5.51
N HIS A 3 12.51 -25.15 4.80
CA HIS A 3 11.54 -24.58 3.88
C HIS A 3 10.51 -23.71 4.65
N GLY A 4 10.44 -22.44 4.30
CA GLY A 4 9.51 -21.49 4.91
C GLY A 4 10.00 -20.80 6.17
N TRP A 5 11.25 -21.01 6.58
CA TRP A 5 11.85 -20.34 7.73
C TRP A 5 13.16 -19.64 7.36
N LYS A 6 13.43 -18.52 7.97
CA LYS A 6 14.69 -17.77 7.84
C LYS A 6 15.26 -17.46 9.23
N ILE A 7 16.57 -17.26 9.29
CA ILE A 7 17.26 -16.86 10.51
C ILE A 7 17.04 -15.35 10.72
N ARG A 8 16.72 -14.95 11.94
CA ARG A 8 16.58 -13.53 12.25
C ARG A 8 17.86 -12.76 11.95
N GLN A 9 17.74 -11.60 11.36
CA GLN A 9 18.84 -10.75 10.94
C GLN A 9 19.81 -10.43 12.08
N ALA A 10 19.30 -10.25 13.29
CA ALA A 10 20.13 -9.95 14.47
C ALA A 10 21.16 -11.06 14.77
N LYS A 11 20.84 -12.31 14.45
CA LYS A 11 21.76 -13.44 14.66
C LYS A 11 22.84 -13.51 13.58
N LEU A 12 22.57 -13.03 12.39
CA LEU A 12 23.51 -13.00 11.26
C LEU A 12 24.58 -11.90 11.41
N THR A 13 24.32 -10.89 12.23
CA THR A 13 25.20 -9.72 12.39
C THR A 13 26.20 -9.83 13.53
N THR A 14 26.20 -10.93 14.29
CA THR A 14 27.10 -11.09 15.46
C THR A 14 28.56 -11.33 15.10
N GLY A 15 28.90 -11.62 13.84
CA GLY A 15 30.28 -11.79 13.38
C GLY A 15 31.02 -13.00 13.94
N GLU A 16 30.34 -13.88 14.65
CA GLU A 16 30.89 -15.11 15.20
C GLU A 16 30.97 -16.19 14.12
N ALA A 17 32.05 -16.97 14.10
CA ALA A 17 32.27 -18.03 13.13
C ALA A 17 31.27 -19.19 13.29
N CYS A 18 30.74 -19.39 14.49
CA CYS A 18 29.71 -20.38 14.81
C CYS A 18 28.66 -19.77 15.72
N VAL A 19 27.41 -19.86 15.34
CA VAL A 19 26.28 -19.36 16.10
C VAL A 19 25.36 -20.51 16.48
N THR A 20 25.05 -20.65 17.76
CA THR A 20 24.04 -21.59 18.23
C THR A 20 22.66 -21.02 17.94
N LEU A 21 21.88 -21.73 17.12
CA LEU A 21 20.51 -21.35 16.79
C LEU A 21 19.53 -21.99 17.76
N THR A 22 18.60 -21.21 18.27
CA THR A 22 17.45 -21.66 19.04
C THR A 22 16.17 -21.48 18.22
N ALA A 23 15.06 -22.06 18.66
CA ALA A 23 13.78 -21.90 17.97
C ALA A 23 13.33 -20.43 17.86
N ASP A 24 13.73 -19.59 18.83
CA ASP A 24 13.43 -18.15 18.84
C ASP A 24 14.22 -17.36 17.78
N ASP A 25 15.30 -17.92 17.26
CA ASP A 25 16.12 -17.29 16.22
C ASP A 25 15.55 -17.52 14.81
N LEU A 26 14.54 -18.34 14.70
CA LEU A 26 13.86 -18.65 13.44
C LEU A 26 12.58 -17.85 13.33
N GLU A 27 12.33 -17.30 12.17
CA GLU A 27 11.07 -16.64 11.84
C GLU A 27 10.50 -17.18 10.53
N PRO A 28 9.16 -17.22 10.38
CA PRO A 28 8.59 -17.70 9.14
C PRO A 28 9.01 -16.80 7.98
N ASN A 29 9.49 -17.44 6.91
CA ASN A 29 9.81 -16.74 5.66
C ASN A 29 8.53 -16.54 4.85
N VAL A 30 7.73 -15.58 5.23
CA VAL A 30 6.49 -15.25 4.55
C VAL A 30 6.81 -14.30 3.41
N VAL A 31 6.68 -14.78 2.20
CA VAL A 31 6.82 -13.97 0.98
C VAL A 31 5.46 -13.83 0.33
N GLN A 32 4.98 -12.61 0.28
CA GLN A 32 3.76 -12.27 -0.42
C GLN A 32 4.07 -12.21 -1.93
N LYS A 33 3.55 -13.15 -2.67
CA LYS A 33 3.76 -13.21 -4.13
C LYS A 33 2.44 -13.09 -4.89
N GLY A 34 2.45 -12.31 -5.94
CA GLY A 34 1.35 -12.24 -6.89
C GLY A 34 0.15 -11.40 -6.48
N VAL A 35 0.15 -10.78 -5.30
CA VAL A 35 -0.92 -9.89 -4.87
C VAL A 35 -0.94 -8.63 -5.72
N ASP A 36 0.23 -8.06 -5.98
CA ASP A 36 0.36 -6.84 -6.78
C ASP A 36 -0.13 -7.06 -8.21
N MET A 37 0.18 -8.21 -8.79
CA MET A 37 -0.32 -8.60 -10.11
C MET A 37 -1.85 -8.72 -10.11
N ARG A 38 -2.43 -9.37 -9.10
CA ARG A 38 -3.88 -9.50 -8.98
C ARG A 38 -4.57 -8.16 -8.84
N LEU A 39 -4.05 -7.29 -7.97
CA LEU A 39 -4.59 -5.96 -7.79
C LEU A 39 -4.47 -5.12 -9.07
N GLY A 40 -3.35 -5.22 -9.76
CA GLY A 40 -3.16 -4.56 -11.05
C GLY A 40 -4.17 -5.03 -12.11
N LEU A 41 -4.44 -6.34 -12.17
CA LEU A 41 -5.45 -6.91 -13.05
C LEU A 41 -6.87 -6.49 -12.67
N ASP A 42 -7.17 -6.39 -11.38
CA ASP A 42 -8.47 -5.91 -10.89
C ASP A 42 -8.70 -4.45 -11.26
N ILE A 43 -7.69 -3.60 -11.11
CA ILE A 43 -7.72 -2.20 -11.55
C ILE A 43 -8.01 -2.14 -13.06
N ALA A 44 -7.31 -2.92 -13.86
CA ALA A 44 -7.51 -2.97 -15.30
C ALA A 44 -8.92 -3.47 -15.68
N ALA A 45 -9.39 -4.52 -15.02
CA ALA A 45 -10.72 -5.08 -15.28
C ALA A 45 -11.84 -4.09 -14.94
N LEU A 46 -11.77 -3.43 -13.79
CA LEU A 46 -12.75 -2.42 -13.39
C LEU A 46 -12.76 -1.22 -14.35
N THR A 47 -11.58 -0.82 -14.78
CA THR A 47 -11.41 0.28 -15.74
C THR A 47 -12.02 -0.06 -17.09
N LEU A 48 -11.69 -1.22 -17.65
CA LEU A 48 -12.17 -1.64 -18.97
C LEU A 48 -13.67 -1.90 -19.02
N LYS A 49 -14.24 -2.40 -17.92
CA LYS A 49 -15.68 -2.63 -17.82
C LYS A 49 -16.48 -1.34 -17.59
N ALA A 50 -15.80 -0.22 -17.40
CA ALA A 50 -16.41 1.09 -17.10
C ALA A 50 -17.38 1.07 -15.90
N HIS A 51 -17.11 0.18 -14.93
CA HIS A 51 -17.94 0.07 -13.73
C HIS A 51 -17.64 1.12 -12.66
N VAL A 52 -16.49 1.77 -12.78
CA VAL A 52 -16.02 2.72 -11.80
C VAL A 52 -15.49 3.99 -12.48
N THR A 53 -15.68 5.12 -11.82
CA THR A 53 -15.12 6.41 -12.25
C THR A 53 -13.95 6.83 -11.38
N VAL A 54 -13.87 6.29 -10.18
CA VAL A 54 -12.80 6.56 -9.21
C VAL A 54 -12.33 5.24 -8.60
N ILE A 55 -11.03 5.09 -8.50
CA ILE A 55 -10.39 3.99 -7.78
C ILE A 55 -9.62 4.59 -6.61
N VAL A 56 -9.90 4.13 -5.40
CA VAL A 56 -9.12 4.45 -4.20
C VAL A 56 -8.11 3.33 -3.98
N LEU A 57 -6.85 3.66 -4.16
CA LEU A 57 -5.74 2.71 -4.00
C LEU A 57 -5.01 2.96 -2.69
N VAL A 58 -5.03 1.99 -1.79
CA VAL A 58 -4.28 2.02 -0.53
C VAL A 58 -3.01 1.20 -0.71
N ALA A 59 -1.94 1.86 -1.11
CA ALA A 59 -0.67 1.20 -1.37
C ALA A 59 0.51 2.19 -1.34
N GLY A 60 1.70 1.68 -1.08
CA GLY A 60 2.95 2.45 -1.10
C GLY A 60 3.94 1.96 -2.14
N ASP A 61 3.64 0.89 -2.86
CA ASP A 61 4.55 0.26 -3.80
C ASP A 61 4.45 0.86 -5.21
N SER A 62 5.60 1.23 -5.76
CA SER A 62 5.69 1.77 -7.11
C SER A 62 5.34 0.78 -8.22
N ASP A 63 5.21 -0.51 -7.91
CA ASP A 63 4.82 -1.54 -8.87
C ASP A 63 3.40 -1.33 -9.40
N PHE A 64 2.57 -0.56 -8.71
CA PHE A 64 1.23 -0.20 -9.17
C PHE A 64 1.19 0.96 -10.18
N VAL A 65 2.28 1.67 -10.39
CA VAL A 65 2.34 2.82 -11.32
C VAL A 65 1.83 2.47 -12.73
N PRO A 66 2.19 1.34 -13.34
CA PRO A 66 1.66 0.97 -14.65
C PRO A 66 0.12 0.84 -14.67
N ALA A 67 -0.46 0.24 -13.63
CA ALA A 67 -1.91 0.10 -13.50
C ALA A 67 -2.60 1.46 -13.30
N MET A 68 -1.99 2.34 -12.51
CA MET A 68 -2.47 3.72 -12.32
C MET A 68 -2.48 4.51 -13.62
N LYS A 69 -1.39 4.44 -14.38
CA LYS A 69 -1.30 5.06 -15.71
C LYS A 69 -2.37 4.55 -16.66
N PHE A 70 -2.59 3.25 -16.67
CA PHE A 70 -3.62 2.63 -17.50
C PHE A 70 -5.00 3.15 -17.14
N ALA A 71 -5.39 3.13 -15.86
CA ALA A 71 -6.68 3.59 -15.41
C ALA A 71 -6.93 5.06 -15.76
N ARG A 72 -5.94 5.92 -15.53
CA ARG A 72 -6.04 7.35 -15.86
C ARG A 72 -6.17 7.62 -17.36
N ARG A 73 -5.48 6.84 -18.18
CA ARG A 73 -5.62 6.93 -19.65
C ARG A 73 -7.03 6.62 -20.11
N GLU A 74 -7.69 5.69 -19.43
CA GLU A 74 -9.07 5.32 -19.70
C GLU A 74 -10.11 6.24 -19.03
N GLY A 75 -9.67 7.31 -18.39
CA GLY A 75 -10.53 8.32 -17.78
C GLY A 75 -10.99 8.03 -16.35
N VAL A 76 -10.38 7.03 -15.67
CA VAL A 76 -10.65 6.72 -14.27
C VAL A 76 -9.72 7.55 -13.37
N GLN A 77 -10.26 8.18 -12.35
CA GLN A 77 -9.48 8.91 -11.36
C GLN A 77 -8.86 7.97 -10.34
N ILE A 78 -7.61 8.23 -9.95
CA ILE A 78 -6.91 7.47 -8.94
C ILE A 78 -6.69 8.32 -7.69
N PHE A 79 -7.28 7.90 -6.58
CA PHE A 79 -7.03 8.46 -5.26
C PHE A 79 -6.08 7.54 -4.52
N LEU A 80 -4.88 8.03 -4.25
CA LEU A 80 -3.85 7.27 -3.57
C LEU A 80 -3.92 7.55 -2.06
N VAL A 81 -4.07 6.51 -1.27
CA VAL A 81 -4.01 6.57 0.19
C VAL A 81 -2.72 5.90 0.65
N THR A 82 -1.92 6.63 1.40
CA THR A 82 -0.66 6.12 1.96
C THR A 82 -0.73 6.05 3.47
N LEU A 83 -0.16 4.98 4.00
CA LEU A 83 -0.08 4.70 5.43
C LEU A 83 1.37 4.87 5.85
N ASP A 84 1.69 5.83 6.72
CA ASP A 84 3.00 6.05 7.36
C ASP A 84 4.28 5.79 6.51
N HIS A 85 4.15 5.52 5.24
CA HIS A 85 5.26 5.26 4.33
C HIS A 85 5.48 6.41 3.36
N PRO A 86 6.73 6.73 3.06
CA PRO A 86 7.04 7.73 2.05
C PRO A 86 6.55 7.27 0.67
N VAL A 87 5.87 8.16 -0.02
CA VAL A 87 5.37 7.90 -1.37
C VAL A 87 6.47 8.18 -2.39
N ARG A 88 6.71 7.22 -3.25
CA ARG A 88 7.63 7.43 -4.37
C ARG A 88 7.05 8.43 -5.37
N ALA A 89 7.93 9.23 -5.98
CA ALA A 89 7.55 10.30 -6.89
C ALA A 89 6.61 9.83 -8.02
N GLY A 90 6.87 8.66 -8.60
CA GLY A 90 6.03 8.11 -9.67
C GLY A 90 4.59 7.83 -9.26
N MET A 91 4.34 7.41 -8.04
CA MET A 91 2.98 7.20 -7.55
C MET A 91 2.24 8.51 -7.33
N ARG A 92 2.94 9.50 -6.78
CA ARG A 92 2.38 10.85 -6.58
C ARG A 92 2.02 11.51 -7.91
N GLU A 93 2.89 11.39 -8.88
CA GLU A 93 2.70 11.97 -10.21
C GLU A 93 1.49 11.39 -10.95
N HIS A 94 1.20 10.10 -10.72
CA HIS A 94 0.10 9.39 -11.38
C HIS A 94 -1.15 9.25 -10.52
N SER A 95 -1.23 9.92 -9.38
CA SER A 95 -2.45 10.04 -8.58
C SER A 95 -3.13 11.39 -8.83
N ASP A 96 -4.45 11.38 -8.84
CA ASP A 96 -5.25 12.61 -8.96
C ASP A 96 -5.46 13.26 -7.59
N MET A 97 -5.48 12.44 -6.54
CA MET A 97 -5.54 12.88 -5.14
C MET A 97 -4.63 12.00 -4.30
N LEU A 98 -3.92 12.62 -3.37
CA LEU A 98 -3.07 11.94 -2.39
C LEU A 98 -3.60 12.20 -0.99
N LEU A 99 -3.96 11.13 -0.29
CA LEU A 99 -4.38 11.16 1.11
C LEU A 99 -3.33 10.45 1.96
N HIS A 100 -2.90 11.10 3.02
CA HIS A 100 -1.91 10.56 3.95
C HIS A 100 -2.59 10.23 5.28
N LEU A 101 -2.65 8.95 5.62
CA LEU A 101 -3.22 8.48 6.88
C LEU A 101 -2.09 8.01 7.80
N ARG A 102 -2.07 8.52 9.02
CA ARG A 102 -1.19 8.02 10.08
C ARG A 102 -1.88 6.91 10.87
N MET A 103 -1.20 5.79 11.01
CA MET A 103 -1.66 4.63 11.78
C MET A 103 -1.01 4.64 13.16
N GLY A 104 -1.31 5.56 14.02
CA GLY A 104 -0.60 5.56 15.30
C GLY A 104 -1.16 6.47 16.39
N ASP A 105 -1.88 7.44 15.99
CA ASP A 105 -2.63 8.24 16.94
C ASP A 105 -4.01 7.58 17.07
N GLY A 106 -4.31 7.06 18.26
CA GLY A 106 -5.65 6.61 18.56
C GLY A 106 -6.66 7.66 18.12
N PRO A 107 -7.96 7.40 18.14
CA PRO A 107 -8.93 8.27 17.54
C PRO A 107 -8.74 9.67 18.09
N SER A 108 -7.98 10.48 17.35
CA SER A 108 -8.11 11.90 17.44
C SER A 108 -9.61 12.14 17.29
N PRO A 109 -10.27 12.79 18.23
CA PRO A 109 -11.67 13.10 18.05
C PRO A 109 -11.76 13.70 16.66
N CYS A 110 -12.49 13.02 15.83
CA CYS A 110 -12.75 13.46 14.47
C CYS A 110 -13.15 14.92 14.59
N GLN A 111 -12.21 15.79 14.29
CA GLN A 111 -12.58 17.13 13.90
C GLN A 111 -13.18 16.95 12.50
N THR A 112 -14.33 16.35 12.49
CA THR A 112 -15.27 16.63 11.44
C THR A 112 -15.53 18.11 11.59
N ASN A 113 -14.76 18.92 10.92
CA ASN A 113 -15.22 20.23 10.52
C ASN A 113 -16.40 19.98 9.58
N ILE A 114 -17.49 19.52 10.19
CA ILE A 114 -18.83 19.58 9.61
C ILE A 114 -19.34 21.02 9.82
N ASP A 115 -18.42 21.96 9.84
CA ASP A 115 -18.74 23.36 9.87
C ASP A 115 -18.69 23.99 8.47
N GLU A 116 -18.53 23.20 7.45
CA GLU A 116 -19.03 23.63 6.18
C GLU A 116 -20.53 23.31 6.18
N PRO A 117 -21.40 24.30 6.33
CA PRO A 117 -22.79 24.07 6.06
C PRO A 117 -22.80 23.50 4.65
N LEU A 118 -23.28 22.29 4.49
CA LEU A 118 -23.81 21.88 3.23
C LEU A 118 -24.84 22.95 2.89
N ASP A 119 -24.37 23.99 2.24
CA ASP A 119 -25.24 25.00 1.67
C ASP A 119 -25.92 24.34 0.49
N THR A 120 -26.81 23.46 0.83
CA THR A 120 -27.90 23.10 -0.03
C THR A 120 -28.78 24.31 -0.05
N ALA A 121 -28.32 25.36 -0.71
CA ALA A 121 -29.21 26.36 -1.21
C ALA A 121 -30.17 25.62 -2.14
N ALA A 122 -31.24 25.22 -1.56
CA ALA A 122 -32.36 24.79 -2.34
C ALA A 122 -32.84 25.95 -3.20
#